data_15519ad1e09c5b330afcb21f4885b554
#
_entry.id   15519ad1e09c5b330afcb21f4885b554
#
_cell.length_a   1.000
_cell.length_b   1.000
_cell.length_c   1.000
_cell.angle_alpha   90.00
_cell.angle_beta   90.00
_cell.angle_gamma   90.00
#
_symmetry.space_group_name_H-M   'P 1'
#
loop_
_entity.id
_entity.type
_entity.pdbx_description
1 polymer ?
#
loop_
_entity_poly.entity_id
_entity_poly.type
_entity_poly.pdbx_seq_one_letter_code
_entity_poly.pdbx_strand_id
1 'polypeptide(L)'
;MSGGGVDRDPSSPGGMVATPGMGIAVTADALRGEAYGVAFEVRVDDPRLRPAVRARFPPGWRRTARPAAMRFALVHEARSPGMSVRMEGRLLVRGLTHAQALDVLESELQLSVARLARPEVFVHAGVVAVGGRAILVPGRSGAGKTTLVRALVTSGATYYSDEYAVLDAEGRVHPYARRPSVRVRGGGKERHPVPRGRGRGPVPVGLVVETRYRPEARWDPVPLSAGERVLALLANTVPARDRPAEVLAVLARASLGAGGIRSDRGAAGRTATALIAFVRNAEVRSRRRSAPAPRGRARGSRRRPPRPR
;
A
#
# COMPACT_ATOMS: atom_id res chain seq x y z
N MET A 1 15.73 54.91 -62.37
CA MET A 1 15.89 53.72 -63.22
C MET A 1 16.01 52.55 -62.25
N SER A 2 14.96 51.90 -62.05
CA SER A 2 14.68 50.51 -62.34
C SER A 2 15.62 49.54 -61.63
N GLY A 3 15.27 48.71 -60.83
CA GLY A 3 14.05 48.00 -60.64
C GLY A 3 14.19 46.78 -59.74
N GLY A 4 13.17 46.15 -59.63
CA GLY A 4 13.06 44.69 -59.42
C GLY A 4 13.31 44.14 -58.00
N GLY A 5 12.31 44.27 -57.18
CA GLY A 5 12.15 43.38 -56.03
C GLY A 5 11.76 42.00 -56.48
N VAL A 6 12.30 40.96 -55.82
CA VAL A 6 11.78 39.61 -55.89
C VAL A 6 11.42 39.20 -54.46
N ASP A 7 10.12 39.10 -54.27
CA ASP A 7 9.49 38.48 -53.10
C ASP A 7 10.00 37.05 -52.88
N ARG A 8 10.41 36.75 -51.68
CA ARG A 8 10.59 35.38 -51.21
C ARG A 8 9.60 35.10 -50.10
N ASP A 9 8.65 34.25 -50.41
CA ASP A 9 7.69 33.60 -49.55
C ASP A 9 8.38 32.78 -48.45
N PRO A 10 8.09 32.98 -47.13
CA PRO A 10 8.62 32.19 -46.03
C PRO A 10 7.57 31.16 -45.56
N SER A 11 7.18 30.21 -46.38
CA SER A 11 6.34 29.09 -45.94
C SER A 11 6.93 27.75 -46.36
N SER A 12 7.88 27.26 -45.59
CA SER A 12 8.24 25.83 -45.58
C SER A 12 8.28 25.35 -44.14
N PRO A 13 7.46 24.36 -43.76
CA PRO A 13 7.51 23.80 -42.45
C PRO A 13 8.75 22.94 -42.32
N GLY A 14 9.66 23.34 -41.40
CA GLY A 14 10.82 22.57 -41.03
C GLY A 14 10.41 21.17 -40.57
N GLY A 15 10.76 20.19 -41.38
CA GLY A 15 10.59 18.79 -41.01
C GLY A 15 11.31 18.45 -39.71
N MET A 16 10.54 18.09 -38.73
CA MET A 16 11.04 17.50 -37.50
C MET A 16 11.64 16.14 -37.84
N VAL A 17 12.96 16.07 -37.90
CA VAL A 17 13.71 14.82 -38.03
C VAL A 17 13.48 14.04 -36.76
N ALA A 18 12.59 13.07 -36.82
CA ALA A 18 12.46 12.06 -35.79
C ALA A 18 13.76 11.26 -35.73
N THR A 19 14.54 11.48 -34.68
CA THR A 19 15.69 10.63 -34.37
C THR A 19 15.18 9.22 -34.17
N PRO A 20 15.62 8.21 -34.94
CA PRO A 20 15.20 6.84 -34.70
C PRO A 20 15.74 6.40 -33.35
N GLY A 21 14.84 6.21 -32.40
CA GLY A 21 15.16 5.56 -31.14
C GLY A 21 15.79 4.22 -31.46
N MET A 22 17.04 4.04 -31.05
CA MET A 22 17.81 2.82 -31.20
C MET A 22 17.04 1.70 -30.48
N GLY A 23 16.24 0.99 -31.26
CA GLY A 23 15.50 -0.18 -30.81
C GLY A 23 16.50 -1.23 -30.35
N ILE A 24 16.65 -1.40 -29.06
CA ILE A 24 17.36 -2.56 -28.50
C ILE A 24 16.52 -3.77 -28.88
N ALA A 25 16.96 -4.50 -29.89
CA ALA A 25 16.43 -5.81 -30.24
C ALA A 25 16.81 -6.81 -29.12
N VAL A 26 16.11 -6.72 -27.98
CA VAL A 26 16.23 -7.72 -26.94
C VAL A 26 15.25 -8.83 -27.27
N THR A 27 15.76 -9.89 -27.90
CA THR A 27 15.04 -11.17 -28.17
C THR A 27 14.80 -11.98 -26.90
N ALA A 28 14.83 -11.36 -25.73
CA ALA A 28 14.57 -12.02 -24.46
C ALA A 28 13.07 -12.20 -24.27
N ASP A 29 12.62 -13.43 -24.06
CA ASP A 29 11.25 -13.75 -23.62
C ASP A 29 10.81 -12.85 -22.46
N ALA A 30 9.82 -12.02 -22.68
CA ALA A 30 9.30 -11.13 -21.66
C ALA A 30 8.59 -11.88 -20.54
N LEU A 31 8.81 -11.47 -19.31
CA LEU A 31 8.06 -11.95 -18.16
C LEU A 31 6.73 -11.21 -18.08
N ARG A 32 5.61 -11.88 -18.32
CA ARG A 32 4.27 -11.30 -18.25
C ARG A 32 3.54 -11.73 -17.01
N GLY A 33 2.93 -10.78 -16.33
CA GLY A 33 2.15 -10.98 -15.12
C GLY A 33 0.94 -10.06 -15.06
N GLU A 34 0.00 -10.42 -14.21
CA GLU A 34 -1.16 -9.60 -13.84
C GLU A 34 -1.35 -9.64 -12.34
N ALA A 35 -1.60 -8.47 -11.74
CA ALA A 35 -1.97 -8.34 -10.35
C ALA A 35 -3.02 -7.24 -10.20
N TYR A 36 -4.07 -7.48 -9.41
CA TYR A 36 -5.17 -6.52 -9.20
C TYR A 36 -5.76 -5.97 -10.51
N GLY A 37 -5.97 -6.88 -11.49
CA GLY A 37 -6.50 -6.52 -12.81
C GLY A 37 -5.54 -5.79 -13.76
N VAL A 38 -4.32 -5.48 -13.33
CA VAL A 38 -3.31 -4.74 -14.10
C VAL A 38 -2.30 -5.71 -14.68
N ALA A 39 -2.27 -5.82 -16.01
CA ALA A 39 -1.29 -6.62 -16.75
C ALA A 39 0.02 -5.83 -16.94
N PHE A 40 1.15 -6.50 -16.75
CA PHE A 40 2.48 -5.90 -16.90
C PHE A 40 3.45 -6.84 -17.60
N GLU A 41 4.48 -6.25 -18.21
CA GLU A 41 5.57 -6.95 -18.88
C GLU A 41 6.91 -6.47 -18.35
N VAL A 42 7.83 -7.40 -18.06
CA VAL A 42 9.20 -7.08 -17.66
C VAL A 42 10.17 -7.81 -18.57
N ARG A 43 10.99 -7.07 -19.28
CA ARG A 43 12.10 -7.60 -20.09
C ARG A 43 13.40 -7.55 -19.31
N VAL A 44 14.21 -8.57 -19.46
CA VAL A 44 15.51 -8.68 -18.78
C VAL A 44 16.52 -9.21 -19.79
N ASP A 45 17.60 -8.52 -19.98
CA ASP A 45 18.67 -8.92 -20.91
C ASP A 45 19.52 -10.09 -20.40
N ASP A 46 19.66 -10.26 -19.08
CA ASP A 46 20.29 -11.45 -18.46
C ASP A 46 19.21 -12.46 -18.00
N PRO A 47 19.07 -13.62 -18.66
CA PRO A 47 18.10 -14.65 -18.27
C PRO A 47 18.26 -15.13 -16.83
N ARG A 48 19.47 -15.07 -16.26
CA ARG A 48 19.77 -15.52 -14.88
C ARG A 48 19.08 -14.67 -13.83
N LEU A 49 18.72 -13.42 -14.15
CA LEU A 49 17.97 -12.52 -13.26
C LEU A 49 16.45 -12.79 -13.23
N ARG A 50 15.92 -13.59 -14.16
CA ARG A 50 14.46 -13.85 -14.28
C ARG A 50 13.81 -14.39 -13.00
N PRO A 51 14.42 -15.34 -12.25
CA PRO A 51 13.85 -15.80 -10.97
C PRO A 51 13.81 -14.67 -9.93
N ALA A 52 14.87 -13.85 -9.86
CA ALA A 52 14.94 -12.72 -8.95
C ALA A 52 13.91 -11.62 -9.29
N VAL A 53 13.68 -11.37 -10.58
CA VAL A 53 12.64 -10.44 -11.07
C VAL A 53 11.25 -10.94 -10.70
N ARG A 54 10.93 -12.23 -10.96
CA ARG A 54 9.64 -12.81 -10.56
C ARG A 54 9.37 -12.72 -9.07
N ALA A 55 10.41 -12.85 -8.23
CA ALA A 55 10.31 -12.71 -6.80
C ALA A 55 9.98 -11.28 -6.33
N ARG A 56 10.02 -10.28 -7.24
CA ARG A 56 9.68 -8.86 -7.00
C ARG A 56 8.30 -8.48 -7.52
N PHE A 57 7.58 -9.39 -8.16
CA PHE A 57 6.23 -9.14 -8.62
C PHE A 57 5.28 -8.91 -7.43
N PRO A 58 4.22 -8.11 -7.63
CA PRO A 58 3.25 -7.81 -6.58
C PRO A 58 2.63 -9.08 -5.98
N PRO A 59 2.29 -9.10 -4.70
CA PRO A 59 1.59 -10.25 -4.10
C PRO A 59 0.33 -10.64 -4.87
N GLY A 60 0.10 -11.95 -5.03
CA GLY A 60 -1.08 -12.46 -5.74
C GLY A 60 -0.99 -12.38 -7.26
N TRP A 61 0.15 -12.02 -7.83
CA TRP A 61 0.33 -12.02 -9.27
C TRP A 61 0.12 -13.40 -9.90
N ARG A 62 -0.35 -13.41 -11.14
CA ARG A 62 -0.50 -14.62 -11.97
C ARG A 62 0.05 -14.35 -13.37
N ARG A 63 0.39 -15.41 -14.10
CA ARG A 63 0.73 -15.28 -15.52
C ARG A 63 -0.49 -14.83 -16.31
N THR A 64 -0.27 -13.99 -17.33
CA THR A 64 -1.32 -13.52 -18.21
C THR A 64 -0.85 -13.44 -19.67
N ALA A 65 -1.77 -13.65 -20.61
CA ALA A 65 -1.59 -13.38 -22.02
C ALA A 65 -2.17 -12.00 -22.43
N ARG A 66 -2.84 -11.30 -21.50
CA ARG A 66 -3.43 -9.98 -21.78
C ARG A 66 -2.38 -8.98 -22.20
N PRO A 67 -2.71 -8.01 -23.07
CA PRO A 67 -1.81 -6.91 -23.39
C PRO A 67 -1.37 -6.18 -22.13
N ALA A 68 -0.07 -5.91 -22.03
CA ALA A 68 0.49 -5.23 -20.86
C ALA A 68 0.08 -3.75 -20.86
N ALA A 69 -0.47 -3.32 -19.73
CA ALA A 69 -0.78 -1.91 -19.46
C ALA A 69 0.48 -1.09 -19.15
N MET A 70 1.58 -1.77 -18.80
CA MET A 70 2.88 -1.16 -18.56
C MET A 70 4.02 -2.12 -18.86
N ARG A 71 5.15 -1.57 -19.33
CA ARG A 71 6.35 -2.34 -19.71
C ARG A 71 7.57 -1.81 -18.99
N PHE A 72 8.33 -2.72 -18.40
CA PHE A 72 9.60 -2.44 -17.80
C PHE A 72 10.73 -3.17 -18.50
N ALA A 73 11.95 -2.63 -18.45
CA ALA A 73 13.15 -3.32 -18.87
C ALA A 73 14.28 -3.11 -17.86
N LEU A 74 14.96 -4.21 -17.53
CA LEU A 74 16.24 -4.23 -16.85
C LEU A 74 17.31 -4.61 -17.88
N VAL A 75 18.24 -3.71 -18.10
CA VAL A 75 19.29 -3.90 -19.11
C VAL A 75 20.64 -3.47 -18.59
N HIS A 76 21.69 -4.22 -18.96
CA HIS A 76 23.06 -3.81 -18.72
C HIS A 76 23.43 -2.59 -19.57
N GLU A 77 24.21 -1.70 -19.03
CA GLU A 77 24.70 -0.53 -19.76
C GLU A 77 25.88 -0.93 -20.64
N ALA A 78 25.78 -0.68 -21.94
CA ALA A 78 26.83 -1.06 -22.91
C ALA A 78 28.16 -0.32 -22.69
N ARG A 79 28.14 0.87 -22.08
CA ARG A 79 29.32 1.76 -21.96
C ARG A 79 29.68 2.12 -20.52
N SER A 80 29.01 1.52 -19.52
CA SER A 80 29.22 1.81 -18.11
C SER A 80 28.94 0.57 -17.28
N PRO A 81 29.72 0.26 -16.24
CA PRO A 81 29.37 -0.86 -15.38
C PRO A 81 28.06 -0.58 -14.65
N GLY A 82 27.14 -1.54 -14.70
CA GLY A 82 25.86 -1.46 -14.00
C GLY A 82 24.65 -1.72 -14.87
N MET A 83 23.50 -1.67 -14.23
CA MET A 83 22.20 -1.87 -14.86
C MET A 83 21.41 -0.56 -14.94
N SER A 84 20.51 -0.50 -15.90
CA SER A 84 19.46 0.51 -15.97
C SER A 84 18.08 -0.11 -15.83
N VAL A 85 17.16 0.67 -15.27
CA VAL A 85 15.74 0.36 -15.22
C VAL A 85 15.01 1.35 -16.13
N ARG A 86 14.19 0.82 -17.03
CA ARG A 86 13.38 1.61 -17.97
C ARG A 86 11.89 1.28 -17.77
N MET A 87 11.03 2.26 -18.04
CA MET A 87 9.58 2.10 -18.10
C MET A 87 9.05 2.77 -19.36
N GLU A 88 8.27 2.04 -20.16
CA GLU A 88 7.77 2.48 -21.48
C GLU A 88 8.90 3.03 -22.38
N GLY A 89 10.05 2.36 -22.37
CA GLY A 89 11.25 2.79 -23.12
C GLY A 89 12.04 3.95 -22.48
N ARG A 90 11.46 4.72 -21.57
CA ARG A 90 12.12 5.86 -20.90
C ARG A 90 13.05 5.36 -19.80
N LEU A 91 14.23 5.94 -19.71
CA LEU A 91 15.17 5.66 -18.62
C LEU A 91 14.64 6.24 -17.31
N LEU A 92 14.52 5.38 -16.28
CA LEU A 92 14.21 5.81 -14.91
C LEU A 92 15.51 6.07 -14.12
N VAL A 93 16.39 5.06 -14.05
CA VAL A 93 17.66 5.13 -13.31
C VAL A 93 18.70 4.27 -14.01
N ARG A 94 19.98 4.65 -13.94
CA ARG A 94 21.14 3.92 -14.49
C ARG A 94 22.28 3.80 -13.47
N GLY A 95 23.28 2.98 -13.78
CA GLY A 95 24.48 2.78 -12.95
C GLY A 95 24.18 2.00 -11.67
N LEU A 96 23.20 1.09 -11.73
CA LEU A 96 22.73 0.34 -10.56
C LEU A 96 23.42 -1.03 -10.48
N THR A 97 23.69 -1.49 -9.27
CA THR A 97 23.96 -2.91 -9.03
C THR A 97 22.71 -3.73 -9.32
N HIS A 98 22.84 -5.06 -9.51
CA HIS A 98 21.68 -5.97 -9.69
C HIS A 98 20.64 -5.82 -8.56
N ALA A 99 21.11 -5.75 -7.31
CA ALA A 99 20.21 -5.59 -6.16
C ALA A 99 19.45 -4.27 -6.19
N GLN A 100 20.11 -3.17 -6.51
CA GLN A 100 19.50 -1.85 -6.63
C GLN A 100 18.50 -1.79 -7.80
N ALA A 101 18.84 -2.37 -8.96
CA ALA A 101 17.95 -2.44 -10.13
C ALA A 101 16.67 -3.22 -9.82
N LEU A 102 16.79 -4.35 -9.12
CA LEU A 102 15.64 -5.13 -8.65
C LEU A 102 14.79 -4.35 -7.63
N ASP A 103 15.39 -3.55 -6.77
CA ASP A 103 14.67 -2.73 -5.77
C ASP A 103 13.93 -1.57 -6.43
N VAL A 104 14.52 -0.94 -7.44
CA VAL A 104 13.86 0.10 -8.26
C VAL A 104 12.71 -0.52 -9.03
N LEU A 105 12.94 -1.63 -9.75
CA LEU A 105 11.87 -2.34 -10.46
C LEU A 105 10.70 -2.68 -9.54
N GLU A 106 10.97 -3.27 -8.38
CA GLU A 106 9.92 -3.65 -7.41
C GLU A 106 9.10 -2.44 -6.99
N SER A 107 9.75 -1.33 -6.66
CA SER A 107 9.09 -0.11 -6.20
C SER A 107 8.21 0.50 -7.30
N GLU A 108 8.74 0.63 -8.52
CA GLU A 108 8.03 1.22 -9.65
C GLU A 108 6.89 0.34 -10.14
N LEU A 109 7.11 -0.98 -10.23
CA LEU A 109 6.07 -1.92 -10.63
C LEU A 109 4.91 -1.94 -9.63
N GLN A 110 5.19 -2.00 -8.34
CA GLN A 110 4.16 -2.00 -7.30
C GLN A 110 3.40 -0.67 -7.25
N LEU A 111 4.10 0.47 -7.41
CA LEU A 111 3.48 1.79 -7.47
C LEU A 111 2.56 1.92 -8.69
N SER A 112 3.00 1.44 -9.85
CA SER A 112 2.23 1.48 -11.09
C SER A 112 0.98 0.59 -10.99
N VAL A 113 1.10 -0.62 -10.42
CA VAL A 113 -0.06 -1.48 -10.15
C VAL A 113 -1.01 -0.79 -9.17
N ALA A 114 -0.51 -0.23 -8.06
CA ALA A 114 -1.32 0.47 -7.07
C ALA A 114 -2.08 1.67 -7.65
N ARG A 115 -1.51 2.34 -8.65
CA ARG A 115 -2.13 3.47 -9.33
C ARG A 115 -3.24 3.05 -10.29
N LEU A 116 -3.03 1.95 -11.04
CA LEU A 116 -3.91 1.50 -12.13
C LEU A 116 -4.96 0.47 -11.68
N ALA A 117 -4.74 -0.20 -10.55
CA ALA A 117 -5.66 -1.22 -10.03
C ALA A 117 -7.08 -0.68 -9.84
N ARG A 118 -8.08 -1.48 -10.23
CA ARG A 118 -9.51 -1.20 -10.08
C ARG A 118 -10.25 -2.50 -9.79
N PRO A 119 -11.23 -2.49 -8.87
CA PRO A 119 -11.78 -1.35 -8.10
C PRO A 119 -10.97 -1.01 -6.85
N GLU A 120 -9.86 -1.67 -6.57
CA GLU A 120 -9.11 -1.52 -5.33
C GLU A 120 -8.46 -0.13 -5.20
N VAL A 121 -8.39 0.35 -3.95
CA VAL A 121 -7.73 1.59 -3.57
C VAL A 121 -6.52 1.27 -2.69
N PHE A 122 -5.34 1.70 -3.12
CA PHE A 122 -4.09 1.46 -2.43
C PHE A 122 -3.69 2.67 -1.59
N VAL A 123 -3.51 2.45 -0.29
CA VAL A 123 -3.04 3.45 0.66
C VAL A 123 -1.66 3.03 1.18
N HIS A 124 -0.65 3.88 1.10
CA HIS A 124 0.63 3.65 1.76
C HIS A 124 0.43 3.56 3.28
N ALA A 125 0.37 2.35 3.79
CA ALA A 125 0.12 2.08 5.21
C ALA A 125 0.74 0.76 5.64
N GLY A 126 1.20 0.71 6.90
CA GLY A 126 1.38 -0.55 7.59
C GLY A 126 0.01 -1.08 8.03
N VAL A 127 -0.19 -2.40 7.95
CA VAL A 127 -1.47 -3.04 8.27
C VAL A 127 -1.24 -4.32 9.07
N VAL A 128 -1.90 -4.39 10.19
CA VAL A 128 -2.05 -5.62 10.98
C VAL A 128 -3.51 -5.79 11.38
N ALA A 129 -3.91 -6.99 11.81
CA ALA A 129 -5.26 -7.20 12.35
C ALA A 129 -5.21 -7.73 13.78
N VAL A 130 -6.16 -7.29 14.59
CA VAL A 130 -6.42 -7.76 15.97
C VAL A 130 -7.94 -7.98 16.07
N GLY A 131 -8.36 -9.11 16.62
CA GLY A 131 -9.79 -9.40 16.80
C GLY A 131 -10.60 -9.38 15.49
N GLY A 132 -9.99 -9.72 14.33
CA GLY A 132 -10.65 -9.68 13.03
C GLY A 132 -10.86 -8.29 12.44
N ARG A 133 -10.23 -7.25 12.99
CA ARG A 133 -10.30 -5.87 12.50
C ARG A 133 -8.90 -5.31 12.21
N ALA A 134 -8.77 -4.57 11.11
CA ALA A 134 -7.48 -4.00 10.71
C ALA A 134 -7.12 -2.75 11.51
N ILE A 135 -5.84 -2.65 11.86
CA ILE A 135 -5.19 -1.41 12.30
C ILE A 135 -4.38 -0.89 11.12
N LEU A 136 -4.72 0.29 10.64
CA LEU A 136 -4.02 0.97 9.55
C LEU A 136 -3.09 2.04 10.15
N VAL A 137 -1.82 2.00 9.75
CA VAL A 137 -0.82 3.01 10.09
C VAL A 137 -0.39 3.71 8.79
N PRO A 138 -1.16 4.72 8.30
CA PRO A 138 -0.80 5.46 7.11
C PRO A 138 0.50 6.24 7.32
N GLY A 139 1.26 6.40 6.24
CA GLY A 139 2.51 7.17 6.31
C GLY A 139 3.40 6.96 5.10
N ARG A 140 4.25 7.95 4.80
CA ARG A 140 5.21 7.89 3.70
C ARG A 140 6.30 6.83 3.94
N SER A 141 7.01 6.47 2.87
CA SER A 141 8.19 5.60 2.98
C SER A 141 9.21 6.21 3.94
N GLY A 142 9.81 5.38 4.80
CA GLY A 142 10.75 5.87 5.83
C GLY A 142 10.12 6.32 7.15
N ALA A 143 8.80 6.42 7.27
CA ALA A 143 8.12 6.80 8.52
C ALA A 143 8.18 5.74 9.64
N GLY A 144 8.93 4.64 9.42
CA GLY A 144 9.09 3.57 10.42
C GLY A 144 7.90 2.61 10.51
N LYS A 145 7.03 2.56 9.49
CA LYS A 145 5.86 1.63 9.43
C LYS A 145 6.28 0.17 9.62
N THR A 146 7.25 -0.30 8.84
CA THR A 146 7.74 -1.69 8.91
C THR A 146 8.20 -2.07 10.31
N THR A 147 8.92 -1.18 11.01
CA THR A 147 9.37 -1.41 12.39
C THR A 147 8.20 -1.54 13.35
N LEU A 148 7.18 -0.68 13.23
CA LEU A 148 5.98 -0.75 14.07
C LEU A 148 5.13 -1.98 13.74
N VAL A 149 4.92 -2.29 12.46
CA VAL A 149 4.21 -3.50 12.01
C VAL A 149 4.87 -4.77 12.57
N ARG A 150 6.21 -4.87 12.50
CA ARG A 150 6.95 -6.00 13.07
C ARG A 150 6.73 -6.11 14.58
N ALA A 151 6.81 -5.01 15.31
CA ALA A 151 6.56 -5.00 16.75
C ALA A 151 5.13 -5.43 17.09
N LEU A 152 4.12 -4.96 16.32
CA LEU A 152 2.72 -5.39 16.48
C LEU A 152 2.54 -6.89 16.22
N VAL A 153 3.18 -7.43 15.18
CA VAL A 153 3.14 -8.86 14.87
C VAL A 153 3.82 -9.68 15.98
N THR A 154 4.96 -9.24 16.48
CA THR A 154 5.64 -9.87 17.63
C THR A 154 4.76 -9.85 18.89
N SER A 155 3.92 -8.82 19.04
CA SER A 155 2.95 -8.71 20.15
C SER A 155 1.62 -9.44 19.88
N GLY A 156 1.55 -10.29 18.85
CA GLY A 156 0.42 -11.18 18.57
C GLY A 156 -0.63 -10.68 17.57
N ALA A 157 -0.37 -9.58 16.85
CA ALA A 157 -1.23 -9.16 15.75
C ALA A 157 -0.99 -10.00 14.50
N THR A 158 -2.03 -10.18 13.68
CA THR A 158 -1.94 -10.85 12.38
C THR A 158 -1.35 -9.90 11.34
N TYR A 159 -0.32 -10.32 10.61
CA TYR A 159 0.31 -9.52 9.56
C TYR A 159 -0.57 -9.43 8.30
N TYR A 160 -0.77 -8.23 7.78
CA TYR A 160 -1.43 -7.97 6.49
C TYR A 160 -0.49 -7.31 5.49
N SER A 161 0.23 -6.24 5.87
CA SER A 161 1.15 -5.52 5.01
C SER A 161 2.04 -4.56 5.80
N ASP A 162 3.20 -4.23 5.26
CA ASP A 162 4.04 -3.12 5.74
C ASP A 162 4.20 -2.01 4.68
N GLU A 163 3.51 -2.14 3.53
CA GLU A 163 3.63 -1.21 2.40
C GLU A 163 2.29 -0.59 1.99
N TYR A 164 1.27 -1.43 1.73
CA TYR A 164 -0.05 -0.96 1.27
C TYR A 164 -1.19 -1.57 2.07
N ALA A 165 -2.14 -0.74 2.46
CA ALA A 165 -3.50 -1.18 2.71
C ALA A 165 -4.23 -1.21 1.36
N VAL A 166 -4.68 -2.39 0.95
CA VAL A 166 -5.47 -2.60 -0.26
C VAL A 166 -6.94 -2.66 0.15
N LEU A 167 -7.69 -1.62 -0.20
CA LEU A 167 -9.10 -1.48 0.14
C LEU A 167 -9.98 -1.88 -1.04
N ASP A 168 -10.99 -2.72 -0.79
CA ASP A 168 -12.05 -3.00 -1.76
C ASP A 168 -13.11 -1.88 -1.80
N ALA A 169 -14.10 -2.02 -2.68
CA ALA A 169 -15.18 -1.06 -2.83
C ALA A 169 -16.03 -0.87 -1.55
N GLU A 170 -16.08 -1.89 -0.69
CA GLU A 170 -16.76 -1.88 0.61
C GLU A 170 -15.89 -1.28 1.73
N GLY A 171 -14.64 -0.90 1.44
CA GLY A 171 -13.69 -0.35 2.39
C GLY A 171 -13.05 -1.40 3.31
N ARG A 172 -13.11 -2.69 2.96
CA ARG A 172 -12.43 -3.76 3.69
C ARG A 172 -10.98 -3.89 3.23
N VAL A 173 -10.10 -4.27 4.14
CA VAL A 173 -8.66 -4.41 3.87
C VAL A 173 -8.33 -5.82 3.44
N HIS A 174 -7.75 -5.97 2.27
CA HIS A 174 -7.23 -7.24 1.75
C HIS A 174 -5.77 -7.46 2.15
N PRO A 175 -5.32 -8.71 2.32
CA PRO A 175 -3.92 -9.01 2.57
C PRO A 175 -3.04 -8.59 1.38
N TYR A 176 -1.94 -7.87 1.69
CA TYR A 176 -0.87 -7.55 0.74
C TYR A 176 0.46 -8.03 1.32
N ALA A 177 0.55 -9.36 1.50
CA ALA A 177 1.65 -9.99 2.22
C ALA A 177 2.89 -10.13 1.33
N ARG A 178 3.79 -9.16 1.40
CA ARG A 178 5.14 -9.21 0.80
C ARG A 178 6.21 -9.47 1.86
N ARG A 179 7.44 -9.71 1.43
CA ARG A 179 8.60 -9.76 2.33
C ARG A 179 8.87 -8.37 2.90
N PRO A 180 8.73 -8.15 4.21
CA PRO A 180 9.04 -6.85 4.82
C PRO A 180 10.49 -6.46 4.53
N SER A 181 10.73 -5.19 4.26
CA SER A 181 12.08 -4.69 4.02
C SER A 181 12.38 -3.48 4.90
N VAL A 182 13.55 -3.49 5.54
CA VAL A 182 14.04 -2.42 6.38
C VAL A 182 15.26 -1.79 5.73
N ARG A 183 15.32 -0.46 5.68
CA ARG A 183 16.53 0.23 5.24
C ARG A 183 17.63 0.05 6.28
N VAL A 184 18.82 -0.35 5.83
CA VAL A 184 20.01 -0.46 6.69
C VAL A 184 20.94 0.75 6.48
N ARG A 185 21.77 1.03 7.49
CA ARG A 185 22.83 2.04 7.38
C ARG A 185 23.77 1.61 6.25
N GLY A 186 24.10 2.53 5.35
CA GLY A 186 24.93 2.23 4.17
C GLY A 186 24.18 2.02 2.86
N GLY A 187 22.84 2.18 2.85
CA GLY A 187 22.08 2.34 1.61
C GLY A 187 21.54 1.07 0.95
N GLY A 188 21.22 0.05 1.71
CA GLY A 188 20.55 -1.15 1.22
C GLY A 188 19.19 -1.38 1.89
N LYS A 189 18.48 -2.44 1.43
CA LYS A 189 17.26 -2.96 2.08
C LYS A 189 17.52 -4.39 2.53
N GLU A 190 17.40 -4.64 3.83
CA GLU A 190 17.34 -5.99 4.38
C GLU A 190 15.91 -6.53 4.27
N ARG A 191 15.74 -7.70 3.66
CA ARG A 191 14.44 -8.36 3.51
C ARG A 191 14.27 -9.45 4.54
N HIS A 192 13.13 -9.40 5.21
CA HIS A 192 12.75 -10.41 6.21
C HIS A 192 11.74 -11.40 5.62
N PRO A 193 11.68 -12.65 6.13
CA PRO A 193 10.61 -13.58 5.77
C PRO A 193 9.23 -12.99 6.04
N VAL A 194 8.24 -13.36 5.22
CA VAL A 194 6.85 -13.03 5.51
C VAL A 194 6.44 -13.71 6.82
N PRO A 195 5.85 -12.97 7.78
CA PRO A 195 5.41 -13.55 9.05
C PRO A 195 4.46 -14.75 8.84
N ARG A 196 4.61 -15.81 9.65
CA ARG A 196 3.76 -17.01 9.57
C ARG A 196 2.29 -16.72 9.85
N GLY A 197 1.98 -15.85 10.80
CA GLY A 197 0.63 -15.38 11.14
C GLY A 197 0.13 -14.28 10.20
N ARG A 198 -0.03 -14.58 8.90
CA ARG A 198 -0.56 -13.63 7.91
C ARG A 198 -2.07 -13.77 7.71
N GLY A 199 -2.74 -12.65 7.43
CA GLY A 199 -4.15 -12.63 7.05
C GLY A 199 -4.41 -13.41 5.76
N ARG A 200 -5.59 -14.03 5.66
CA ARG A 200 -5.99 -14.85 4.51
C ARG A 200 -7.19 -14.27 3.75
N GLY A 201 -7.93 -13.36 4.35
CA GLY A 201 -9.12 -12.74 3.75
C GLY A 201 -9.31 -11.29 4.15
N PRO A 202 -10.28 -10.59 3.55
CA PRO A 202 -10.55 -9.19 3.87
C PRO A 202 -11.13 -9.02 5.27
N VAL A 203 -10.76 -7.93 5.93
CA VAL A 203 -11.28 -7.55 7.24
C VAL A 203 -11.70 -6.08 7.25
N PRO A 204 -12.70 -5.69 8.06
CA PRO A 204 -13.07 -4.30 8.22
C PRO A 204 -11.96 -3.51 8.94
N VAL A 205 -11.88 -2.21 8.65
CA VAL A 205 -11.00 -1.31 9.39
C VAL A 205 -11.53 -1.14 10.81
N GLY A 206 -10.67 -1.34 11.80
CA GLY A 206 -10.98 -1.14 13.21
C GLY A 206 -10.39 0.14 13.78
N LEU A 207 -9.19 0.49 13.33
CA LEU A 207 -8.46 1.65 13.85
C LEU A 207 -7.56 2.27 12.77
N VAL A 208 -7.58 3.59 12.65
CA VAL A 208 -6.61 4.39 11.89
C VAL A 208 -5.67 5.05 12.89
N VAL A 209 -4.36 4.80 12.75
CA VAL A 209 -3.32 5.32 13.66
C VAL A 209 -2.42 6.27 12.89
N GLU A 210 -2.59 7.55 13.09
CA GLU A 210 -1.67 8.56 12.58
C GLU A 210 -0.53 8.76 13.57
N THR A 211 0.70 8.40 13.17
CA THR A 211 1.82 8.44 14.10
C THR A 211 3.12 8.87 13.43
N ARG A 212 3.92 9.62 14.17
CA ARG A 212 5.25 10.07 13.78
C ARG A 212 6.28 9.55 14.76
N TYR A 213 7.37 8.97 14.25
CA TYR A 213 8.47 8.54 15.09
C TYR A 213 9.28 9.74 15.58
N ARG A 214 9.48 9.81 16.91
CA ARG A 214 10.41 10.72 17.60
C ARG A 214 11.08 9.93 18.72
N PRO A 215 12.41 9.91 18.83
CA PRO A 215 13.14 9.02 19.75
C PRO A 215 12.60 9.02 21.18
N GLU A 216 12.36 10.17 21.76
CA GLU A 216 11.97 10.35 23.17
C GLU A 216 10.46 10.55 23.38
N ALA A 217 9.65 10.42 22.31
CA ALA A 217 8.21 10.65 22.44
C ALA A 217 7.55 9.61 23.36
N ARG A 218 6.68 10.11 24.22
CA ARG A 218 5.73 9.31 24.97
C ARG A 218 4.51 9.05 24.10
N TRP A 219 3.93 7.88 24.28
CA TRP A 219 2.68 7.52 23.62
C TRP A 219 1.51 8.17 24.37
N ASP A 220 0.92 9.21 23.75
CA ASP A 220 -0.22 9.97 24.30
C ASP A 220 -1.25 10.17 23.17
N PRO A 221 -2.14 9.17 22.93
CA PRO A 221 -3.06 9.20 21.80
C PRO A 221 -4.24 10.12 22.03
N VAL A 222 -4.44 11.04 21.10
CA VAL A 222 -5.64 11.86 21.00
C VAL A 222 -6.59 11.30 19.93
N PRO A 223 -7.93 11.34 20.12
CA PRO A 223 -8.87 10.82 19.14
C PRO A 223 -8.88 11.65 17.86
N LEU A 224 -9.11 10.97 16.74
CA LEU A 224 -9.37 11.59 15.42
C LEU A 224 -10.87 11.59 15.13
N SER A 225 -11.39 12.71 14.65
CA SER A 225 -12.72 12.82 14.06
C SER A 225 -12.85 11.96 12.79
N ALA A 226 -14.07 11.75 12.30
CA ALA A 226 -14.33 11.01 11.08
C ALA A 226 -13.60 11.61 9.86
N GLY A 227 -13.64 12.94 9.73
CA GLY A 227 -12.95 13.65 8.65
C GLY A 227 -11.43 13.52 8.73
N GLU A 228 -10.85 13.65 9.92
CA GLU A 228 -9.40 13.50 10.09
C GLU A 228 -8.91 12.11 9.74
N ARG A 229 -9.66 11.04 10.03
CA ARG A 229 -9.33 9.68 9.61
C ARG A 229 -9.26 9.56 8.09
N VAL A 230 -10.28 10.10 7.39
CA VAL A 230 -10.30 10.11 5.90
C VAL A 230 -9.11 10.90 5.36
N LEU A 231 -8.81 12.07 5.91
CA LEU A 231 -7.68 12.90 5.49
C LEU A 231 -6.33 12.22 5.73
N ALA A 232 -6.14 11.54 6.86
CA ALA A 232 -4.93 10.79 7.16
C ALA A 232 -4.69 9.65 6.15
N LEU A 233 -5.75 8.96 5.73
CA LEU A 233 -5.68 7.94 4.68
C LEU A 233 -5.44 8.57 3.30
N LEU A 234 -6.20 9.63 2.94
CA LEU A 234 -6.14 10.31 1.65
C LEU A 234 -4.74 10.85 1.34
N ALA A 235 -4.08 11.45 2.33
CA ALA A 235 -2.72 11.98 2.21
C ALA A 235 -1.68 10.92 1.81
N ASN A 236 -2.00 9.63 1.97
CA ASN A 236 -1.14 8.49 1.67
C ASN A 236 -1.73 7.57 0.58
N THR A 237 -2.81 7.98 -0.10
CA THR A 237 -3.49 7.17 -1.12
C THR A 237 -2.87 7.38 -2.49
N VAL A 238 -2.46 6.29 -3.14
CA VAL A 238 -1.76 6.33 -4.43
C VAL A 238 -2.64 6.91 -5.54
N PRO A 239 -3.87 6.41 -5.82
CA PRO A 239 -4.68 6.89 -6.93
C PRO A 239 -5.49 8.17 -6.62
N ALA A 240 -5.20 8.86 -5.51
CA ALA A 240 -6.03 9.98 -5.05
C ALA A 240 -6.18 11.13 -6.06
N ARG A 241 -5.12 11.42 -6.82
CA ARG A 241 -5.13 12.48 -7.84
C ARG A 241 -5.79 12.05 -9.15
N ASP A 242 -5.75 10.77 -9.45
CA ASP A 242 -6.23 10.23 -10.75
C ASP A 242 -7.75 9.98 -10.70
N ARG A 243 -8.30 9.64 -9.53
CA ARG A 243 -9.72 9.31 -9.34
C ARG A 243 -10.25 9.72 -7.95
N PRO A 244 -10.27 11.02 -7.64
CA PRO A 244 -10.53 11.52 -6.28
C PRO A 244 -11.90 11.13 -5.72
N ALA A 245 -12.95 11.16 -6.53
CA ALA A 245 -14.31 10.85 -6.07
C ALA A 245 -14.46 9.39 -5.64
N GLU A 246 -13.94 8.45 -6.45
CA GLU A 246 -13.95 7.01 -6.16
C GLU A 246 -13.13 6.71 -4.89
N VAL A 247 -11.93 7.30 -4.81
CA VAL A 247 -11.04 7.17 -3.65
C VAL A 247 -11.73 7.66 -2.37
N LEU A 248 -12.30 8.87 -2.39
CA LEU A 248 -12.99 9.42 -1.22
C LEU A 248 -14.16 8.54 -0.77
N ALA A 249 -14.95 7.99 -1.70
CA ALA A 249 -16.04 7.09 -1.37
C ALA A 249 -15.55 5.81 -0.65
N VAL A 250 -14.45 5.20 -1.13
CA VAL A 250 -13.86 4.01 -0.51
C VAL A 250 -13.28 4.35 0.87
N LEU A 251 -12.52 5.45 1.00
CA LEU A 251 -11.94 5.87 2.28
C LEU A 251 -13.01 6.22 3.32
N ALA A 252 -14.10 6.85 2.90
CA ALA A 252 -15.23 7.13 3.79
C ALA A 252 -15.86 5.82 4.30
N ARG A 253 -16.11 4.84 3.42
CA ARG A 253 -16.60 3.50 3.83
C ARG A 253 -15.62 2.79 4.76
N ALA A 254 -14.33 2.78 4.44
CA ALA A 254 -13.29 2.19 5.29
C ALA A 254 -13.24 2.84 6.69
N SER A 255 -13.59 4.11 6.79
CA SER A 255 -13.60 4.86 8.05
C SER A 255 -14.89 4.71 8.84
N LEU A 256 -15.97 4.16 8.25
CA LEU A 256 -17.24 3.92 8.93
C LEU A 256 -17.06 2.88 10.05
N GLY A 257 -17.41 3.25 11.28
CA GLY A 257 -17.26 2.38 12.46
C GLY A 257 -15.81 2.08 12.87
N ALA A 258 -14.83 2.71 12.23
CA ALA A 258 -13.44 2.65 12.68
C ALA A 258 -13.17 3.70 13.75
N GLY A 259 -12.31 3.38 14.73
CA GLY A 259 -11.69 4.36 15.60
C GLY A 259 -10.56 5.11 14.87
N GLY A 260 -10.12 6.23 15.42
CA GLY A 260 -8.94 6.94 14.95
C GLY A 260 -8.20 7.59 16.09
N ILE A 261 -6.88 7.52 16.06
CA ILE A 261 -6.01 8.17 17.05
C ILE A 261 -4.78 8.77 16.37
N ARG A 262 -4.27 9.84 16.96
CA ARG A 262 -3.00 10.48 16.59
C ARG A 262 -2.09 10.53 17.82
N SER A 263 -0.82 10.17 17.64
CA SER A 263 0.22 10.33 18.67
C SER A 263 1.60 10.30 18.04
N ASP A 264 2.52 11.10 18.56
CA ASP A 264 3.93 10.80 18.35
C ASP A 264 4.28 9.49 19.07
N ARG A 265 5.30 8.78 18.59
CA ARG A 265 5.73 7.51 19.16
C ARG A 265 7.25 7.43 19.32
N GLY A 266 7.68 6.84 20.40
CA GLY A 266 9.05 6.41 20.62
C GLY A 266 9.30 4.97 20.16
N ALA A 267 9.88 4.15 21.02
CA ALA A 267 10.23 2.75 20.72
C ALA A 267 9.01 1.93 20.25
N ALA A 268 9.14 1.24 19.12
CA ALA A 268 8.05 0.52 18.48
C ALA A 268 7.43 -0.58 19.35
N GLY A 269 8.22 -1.26 20.18
CA GLY A 269 7.71 -2.31 21.10
C GLY A 269 6.74 -1.75 22.12
N ARG A 270 7.07 -0.65 22.79
CA ARG A 270 6.17 0.02 23.75
C ARG A 270 4.89 0.50 23.08
N THR A 271 5.01 1.10 21.91
CA THR A 271 3.85 1.56 21.14
C THR A 271 2.96 0.39 20.71
N ALA A 272 3.55 -0.73 20.27
CA ALA A 272 2.80 -1.93 19.88
C ALA A 272 1.99 -2.51 21.04
N THR A 273 2.59 -2.65 22.23
CA THR A 273 1.90 -3.11 23.43
C THR A 273 0.72 -2.20 23.78
N ALA A 274 0.93 -0.87 23.76
CA ALA A 274 -0.12 0.11 24.07
C ALA A 274 -1.27 0.05 23.04
N LEU A 275 -0.96 -0.07 21.75
CA LEU A 275 -1.96 -0.18 20.67
C LEU A 275 -2.82 -1.44 20.79
N ILE A 276 -2.20 -2.60 21.05
CA ILE A 276 -2.94 -3.85 21.24
C ILE A 276 -3.86 -3.78 22.45
N ALA A 277 -3.37 -3.23 23.58
CA ALA A 277 -4.18 -3.02 24.76
C ALA A 277 -5.36 -2.07 24.47
N PHE A 278 -5.12 -0.96 23.74
CA PHE A 278 -6.16 -0.02 23.35
C PHE A 278 -7.28 -0.68 22.54
N VAL A 279 -6.93 -1.47 21.52
CA VAL A 279 -7.90 -2.16 20.64
C VAL A 279 -8.70 -3.20 21.44
N ARG A 280 -8.04 -4.04 22.24
CA ARG A 280 -8.70 -5.05 23.08
C ARG A 280 -9.68 -4.43 24.07
N ASN A 281 -9.30 -3.33 24.69
CA ASN A 281 -10.17 -2.61 25.62
C ASN A 281 -11.39 -1.98 24.92
N ALA A 282 -11.22 -1.49 23.68
CA ALA A 282 -12.32 -0.98 22.88
C ALA A 282 -13.33 -2.09 22.49
N GLU A 283 -12.85 -3.28 22.13
CA GLU A 283 -13.69 -4.45 21.84
C GLU A 283 -14.51 -4.89 23.05
N VAL A 284 -13.90 -4.95 24.22
CA VAL A 284 -14.60 -5.31 25.48
C VAL A 284 -15.71 -4.30 25.79
N ARG A 285 -15.45 -3.00 25.63
CA ARG A 285 -16.46 -1.94 25.84
C ARG A 285 -17.62 -2.05 24.83
N SER A 286 -17.32 -2.33 23.57
CA SER A 286 -18.34 -2.51 22.54
C SER A 286 -19.25 -3.69 22.82
N ARG A 287 -18.69 -4.85 23.19
CA ARG A 287 -19.45 -6.05 23.57
C ARG A 287 -20.37 -5.83 24.77
N ARG A 288 -19.90 -5.08 25.78
CA ARG A 288 -20.71 -4.74 26.96
C ARG A 288 -21.88 -3.82 26.62
N ARG A 289 -21.73 -2.91 25.65
CA ARG A 289 -22.83 -2.03 25.17
C ARG A 289 -23.87 -2.77 24.33
N SER A 290 -23.48 -3.84 23.65
CA SER A 290 -24.35 -4.66 22.80
C SER A 290 -25.01 -5.83 23.53
N ALA A 291 -24.65 -6.08 24.81
CA ALA A 291 -25.27 -7.11 25.60
C ALA A 291 -26.71 -6.69 25.96
N PRO A 292 -27.73 -7.55 25.72
CA PRO A 292 -29.10 -7.25 26.07
C PRO A 292 -29.20 -7.06 27.61
N ALA A 293 -29.98 -6.06 28.02
CA ALA A 293 -30.27 -5.83 29.43
C ALA A 293 -30.80 -7.13 30.08
N PRO A 294 -30.36 -7.48 31.32
CA PRO A 294 -30.87 -8.65 31.99
C PRO A 294 -32.39 -8.53 32.08
N ARG A 295 -33.10 -9.51 31.50
CA ARG A 295 -34.55 -9.58 31.59
C ARG A 295 -34.91 -9.54 33.08
N GLY A 296 -35.58 -8.47 33.51
CA GLY A 296 -36.03 -8.30 34.85
C GLY A 296 -36.82 -9.52 35.30
N ARG A 297 -36.43 -10.14 36.40
CA ARG A 297 -37.20 -11.19 37.00
C ARG A 297 -38.62 -10.63 37.26
N ALA A 298 -39.62 -11.19 36.57
CA ALA A 298 -41.01 -10.90 36.85
C ALA A 298 -41.22 -11.14 38.35
N ARG A 299 -41.54 -10.08 39.09
CA ARG A 299 -41.96 -10.21 40.49
C ARG A 299 -43.28 -11.00 40.46
N GLY A 300 -43.19 -12.27 40.86
CA GLY A 300 -44.38 -13.11 41.05
C GLY A 300 -45.34 -12.38 41.97
N SER A 301 -46.50 -12.07 41.45
CA SER A 301 -47.63 -11.57 42.23
C SER A 301 -48.02 -12.64 43.25
N ARG A 302 -47.67 -12.45 44.51
CA ARG A 302 -48.17 -13.26 45.60
C ARG A 302 -49.67 -12.97 45.68
N ARG A 303 -50.53 -13.91 45.19
CA ARG A 303 -51.96 -13.93 45.48
C ARG A 303 -52.18 -14.09 46.97
N ARG A 304 -52.86 -13.14 47.61
CA ARG A 304 -53.38 -13.26 48.98
C ARG A 304 -54.41 -14.36 49.04
N PRO A 305 -54.39 -15.26 50.07
CA PRO A 305 -55.44 -16.24 50.27
C PRO A 305 -56.73 -15.55 50.77
N PRO A 306 -57.92 -16.11 50.43
CA PRO A 306 -59.22 -15.58 50.87
C PRO A 306 -59.37 -15.78 52.40
N ARG A 307 -60.02 -14.82 53.11
CA ARG A 307 -60.38 -14.91 54.50
C ARG A 307 -61.58 -15.84 54.66
N PRO A 308 -61.62 -16.72 55.73
CA PRO A 308 -62.78 -17.52 56.04
C PRO A 308 -63.92 -16.67 56.64
N ARG A 309 -65.17 -17.09 56.46
CA ARG A 309 -66.37 -16.53 57.05
C ARG A 309 -66.52 -16.93 58.52
#